data_5461746ef2f0a99976a29a4ae0f69297
#
_entry.id   5461746ef2f0a99976a29a4ae0f69297
#
_cell.length_a   1.000
_cell.length_b   1.000
_cell.length_c   1.000
_cell.angle_alpha   90.00
_cell.angle_beta   90.00
_cell.angle_gamma   90.00
#
_symmetry.space_group_name_H-M   'P 1'
#
loop_
_entity.id
_entity.type
_entity.pdbx_description
1 polymer ?
#
loop_
_entity_poly.entity_id
_entity_poly.type
_entity_poly.pdbx_seq_one_letter_code
_entity_poly.pdbx_strand_id
1 'polypeptide(L)'
;MVTASISLRDVGRTFGATRALAGVDLDLKPGVTGLLGPNGAGKTTLLRLLATALPPSQGKVRVLGLDPEVPAERTGIRRQLGYQPQETGFPRGFTAFAFVDYIALLKEWTQPAARRAEVRRVLDLVGLSDLGAKRIRAMSGGQRRRVALAQALLGSPPVLILDEPTTGVDPEQRVVLRTVLAELARTSVVVLSTHQTEDVAALCERVVVLDQGRVRYDGPVIDLTGQAAGRVWLADEPDPAVSASWRTGTGRYRNVAARARDDVEHVEPSLEDAYLLLRGGSAEPETAGEVAS
;
A
#
# COMPACT_ATOMS: atom_id res chain seq x y z
N MET A 1 16.60 14.34 -16.69
CA MET A 1 15.29 13.81 -16.21
C MET A 1 15.35 13.73 -14.70
N VAL A 2 14.39 14.31 -13.98
CA VAL A 2 14.30 14.14 -12.52
C VAL A 2 13.88 12.70 -12.29
N THR A 3 14.71 11.90 -11.63
CA THR A 3 14.35 10.53 -11.26
C THR A 3 13.18 10.58 -10.27
N ALA A 4 12.08 9.89 -10.56
CA ALA A 4 10.95 9.81 -9.64
C ALA A 4 11.45 9.31 -8.27
N SER A 5 11.17 10.07 -7.22
CA SER A 5 11.64 9.74 -5.87
C SER A 5 10.78 10.38 -4.80
N ILE A 6 10.71 9.72 -3.65
CA ILE A 6 10.12 10.24 -2.42
C ILE A 6 11.16 10.08 -1.31
N SER A 7 11.36 11.10 -0.50
CA SER A 7 12.20 10.99 0.68
C SER A 7 11.52 11.57 1.92
N LEU A 8 11.67 10.87 3.03
CA LEU A 8 11.21 11.27 4.36
C LEU A 8 12.40 11.30 5.30
N ARG A 9 12.46 12.32 6.16
CA ARG A 9 13.51 12.47 7.18
C ARG A 9 12.86 12.86 8.51
N ASP A 10 12.98 11.98 9.49
CA ASP A 10 12.41 12.12 10.85
C ASP A 10 10.93 12.53 10.85
N VAL A 11 10.14 11.91 9.94
CA VAL A 11 8.75 12.30 9.76
C VAL A 11 7.88 11.77 10.88
N GLY A 12 7.22 12.68 11.58
CA GLY A 12 6.22 12.40 12.61
C GLY A 12 4.87 13.03 12.31
N ARG A 13 3.80 12.38 12.76
CA ARG A 13 2.45 12.92 12.69
C ARG A 13 1.67 12.59 13.95
N THR A 14 1.11 13.63 14.57
CA THR A 14 0.30 13.54 15.80
C THR A 14 -1.11 14.09 15.55
N PHE A 15 -2.12 13.43 16.10
CA PHE A 15 -3.52 13.84 16.12
C PHE A 15 -3.99 13.92 17.58
N GLY A 16 -4.10 15.12 18.13
CA GLY A 16 -4.34 15.29 19.57
C GLY A 16 -3.27 14.56 20.39
N ALA A 17 -3.65 13.60 21.21
CA ALA A 17 -2.72 12.78 22.02
C ALA A 17 -2.13 11.58 21.26
N THR A 18 -2.67 11.22 20.08
CA THR A 18 -2.24 10.02 19.34
C THR A 18 -1.12 10.34 18.39
N ARG A 19 0.04 9.71 18.57
CA ARG A 19 1.18 9.78 17.66
C ARG A 19 1.04 8.68 16.59
N ALA A 20 0.54 9.05 15.41
CA ALA A 20 0.30 8.11 14.32
C ALA A 20 1.57 7.73 13.54
N LEU A 21 2.57 8.63 13.49
CA LEU A 21 3.90 8.35 12.93
C LEU A 21 4.97 8.94 13.87
N ALA A 22 6.09 8.24 14.00
CA ALA A 22 7.10 8.49 15.04
C ALA A 22 8.53 8.36 14.49
N GLY A 23 9.01 9.41 13.78
CA GLY A 23 10.36 9.46 13.24
C GLY A 23 10.56 8.47 12.10
N VAL A 24 9.81 8.66 11.01
CA VAL A 24 9.90 7.80 9.82
C VAL A 24 10.94 8.36 8.86
N ASP A 25 11.95 7.54 8.56
CA ASP A 25 12.96 7.77 7.52
C ASP A 25 12.74 6.76 6.40
N LEU A 26 12.57 7.23 5.16
CA LEU A 26 12.35 6.40 3.98
C LEU A 26 12.91 7.07 2.73
N ASP A 27 13.47 6.27 1.82
CA ASP A 27 13.80 6.66 0.46
C ASP A 27 13.14 5.68 -0.53
N LEU A 28 12.17 6.17 -1.30
CA LEU A 28 11.44 5.38 -2.27
C LEU A 28 11.85 5.79 -3.69
N LYS A 29 12.20 4.79 -4.48
CA LYS A 29 12.64 4.91 -5.89
C LYS A 29 11.63 4.23 -6.80
N PRO A 30 11.74 4.37 -8.14
CA PRO A 30 10.90 3.61 -9.07
C PRO A 30 10.87 2.12 -8.73
N GLY A 31 9.70 1.52 -8.85
CA GLY A 31 9.38 0.17 -8.41
C GLY A 31 8.09 0.15 -7.61
N VAL A 32 7.61 -1.05 -7.28
CA VAL A 32 6.43 -1.23 -6.42
C VAL A 32 6.88 -1.50 -4.98
N THR A 33 6.51 -0.60 -4.07
CA THR A 33 6.73 -0.74 -2.63
C THR A 33 5.42 -1.04 -1.91
N GLY A 34 5.35 -2.17 -1.23
CA GLY A 34 4.23 -2.54 -0.35
C GLY A 34 4.41 -1.95 1.04
N LEU A 35 3.38 -1.29 1.56
CA LEU A 35 3.33 -0.82 2.94
C LEU A 35 2.48 -1.80 3.74
N LEU A 36 3.14 -2.65 4.53
CA LEU A 36 2.54 -3.70 5.33
C LEU A 36 2.49 -3.30 6.81
N GLY A 37 1.49 -3.75 7.54
CA GLY A 37 1.36 -3.54 8.98
C GLY A 37 -0.06 -3.73 9.47
N PRO A 38 -0.28 -3.84 10.79
CA PRO A 38 -1.61 -4.02 11.36
C PRO A 38 -2.49 -2.78 11.18
N ASN A 39 -3.77 -2.92 11.50
CA ASN A 39 -4.66 -1.76 11.58
C ASN A 39 -4.16 -0.82 12.68
N GLY A 40 -4.19 0.49 12.41
CA GLY A 40 -3.66 1.49 13.33
C GLY A 40 -2.14 1.69 13.29
N ALA A 41 -1.38 0.92 12.48
CA ALA A 41 0.08 1.08 12.38
C ALA A 41 0.55 2.43 11.81
N GLY A 42 -0.35 3.21 11.20
CA GLY A 42 -0.03 4.51 10.58
C GLY A 42 0.04 4.48 9.05
N LYS A 43 -0.28 3.36 8.39
CA LYS A 43 -0.19 3.19 6.91
C LYS A 43 -0.94 4.28 6.15
N THR A 44 -2.25 4.42 6.38
CA THR A 44 -3.08 5.46 5.74
C THR A 44 -2.57 6.87 6.04
N THR A 45 -2.06 7.12 7.25
CA THR A 45 -1.46 8.40 7.61
C THR A 45 -0.21 8.67 6.78
N LEU A 46 0.67 7.69 6.64
CA LEU A 46 1.86 7.79 5.79
C LEU A 46 1.48 8.04 4.34
N LEU A 47 0.56 7.26 3.77
CA LEU A 47 0.09 7.46 2.39
C LEU A 47 -0.51 8.86 2.17
N ARG A 48 -1.28 9.39 3.12
CA ARG A 48 -1.83 10.75 3.04
C ARG A 48 -0.75 11.83 3.06
N LEU A 49 0.33 11.62 3.81
CA LEU A 49 1.50 12.52 3.78
C LEU A 49 2.18 12.49 2.42
N LEU A 50 2.45 11.29 1.87
CA LEU A 50 3.04 11.10 0.55
C LEU A 50 2.16 11.68 -0.56
N ALA A 51 0.84 11.55 -0.43
CA ALA A 51 -0.15 12.11 -1.35
C ALA A 51 -0.38 13.64 -1.17
N THR A 52 0.38 14.30 -0.31
CA THR A 52 0.22 15.71 0.04
C THR A 52 -1.17 16.10 0.57
N ALA A 53 -1.95 15.13 1.01
CA ALA A 53 -3.28 15.31 1.58
C ALA A 53 -3.22 15.72 3.07
N LEU A 54 -2.06 15.52 3.70
CA LEU A 54 -1.81 15.80 5.11
C LEU A 54 -0.37 16.34 5.27
N PRO A 55 -0.14 17.44 6.01
CA PRO A 55 1.22 17.87 6.33
C PRO A 55 1.81 17.02 7.48
N PRO A 56 3.14 16.90 7.57
CA PRO A 56 3.79 16.32 8.74
C PRO A 56 3.60 17.23 9.97
N SER A 57 3.71 16.67 11.18
CA SER A 57 3.83 17.46 12.41
C SER A 57 5.30 17.74 12.75
N GLN A 58 6.20 16.92 12.21
CA GLN A 58 7.65 16.97 12.44
C GLN A 58 8.36 16.35 11.23
N GLY A 59 9.60 16.75 11.01
CA GLY A 59 10.46 16.21 9.96
C GLY A 59 10.21 16.83 8.59
N LYS A 60 10.74 16.21 7.54
CA LYS A 60 10.68 16.72 6.17
C LYS A 60 10.25 15.64 5.19
N VAL A 61 9.34 16.01 4.30
CA VAL A 61 8.89 15.19 3.16
C VAL A 61 9.33 15.85 1.87
N ARG A 62 9.84 15.07 0.93
CA ARG A 62 10.09 15.50 -0.45
C ARG A 62 9.42 14.50 -1.40
N VAL A 63 8.72 15.01 -2.38
CA VAL A 63 8.09 14.23 -3.44
C VAL A 63 8.53 14.81 -4.78
N LEU A 64 9.14 14.00 -5.63
CA LEU A 64 9.77 14.46 -6.89
C LEU A 64 10.81 15.57 -6.67
N GLY A 65 11.51 15.55 -5.53
CA GLY A 65 12.46 16.59 -5.12
C GLY A 65 11.83 17.89 -4.59
N LEU A 66 10.49 18.00 -4.65
CA LEU A 66 9.72 19.19 -4.25
C LEU A 66 9.24 19.09 -2.80
N ASP A 67 9.02 20.25 -2.17
CA ASP A 67 8.52 20.38 -0.80
C ASP A 67 7.00 20.58 -0.78
N PRO A 68 6.21 19.63 -0.26
CA PRO A 68 4.76 19.77 -0.22
C PRO A 68 4.27 20.85 0.78
N GLU A 69 5.11 21.37 1.66
CA GLU A 69 4.75 22.48 2.56
C GLU A 69 4.73 23.81 1.80
N VAL A 70 5.50 23.93 0.72
CA VAL A 70 5.48 25.12 -0.18
C VAL A 70 4.27 25.02 -1.11
N PRO A 71 3.30 25.97 -1.08
CA PRO A 71 2.03 25.85 -1.84
C PRO A 71 2.22 25.67 -3.35
N ALA A 72 3.16 26.37 -3.96
CA ALA A 72 3.42 26.28 -5.40
C ALA A 72 4.01 24.90 -5.78
N GLU A 73 4.96 24.38 -4.98
CA GLU A 73 5.57 23.07 -5.17
C GLU A 73 4.54 21.95 -4.94
N ARG A 74 3.71 22.07 -3.90
CA ARG A 74 2.60 21.14 -3.63
C ARG A 74 1.64 21.04 -4.82
N THR A 75 1.32 22.16 -5.45
CA THR A 75 0.50 22.16 -6.68
C THR A 75 1.21 21.41 -7.80
N GLY A 76 2.50 21.65 -8.00
CA GLY A 76 3.34 20.95 -8.97
C GLY A 76 3.40 19.43 -8.73
N ILE A 77 3.51 19.00 -7.46
CA ILE A 77 3.43 17.58 -7.07
C ILE A 77 2.07 16.99 -7.45
N ARG A 78 0.97 17.63 -7.06
CA ARG A 78 -0.40 17.12 -7.27
C ARG A 78 -0.78 16.94 -8.74
N ARG A 79 -0.23 17.75 -9.65
CA ARG A 79 -0.41 17.56 -11.09
C ARG A 79 0.19 16.25 -11.59
N GLN A 80 1.28 15.81 -10.98
CA GLN A 80 2.08 14.65 -11.37
C GLN A 80 1.84 13.42 -10.50
N LEU A 81 1.06 13.53 -9.41
CA LEU A 81 0.81 12.46 -8.46
C LEU A 81 -0.55 11.81 -8.70
N GLY A 82 -0.61 10.49 -8.75
CA GLY A 82 -1.84 9.71 -8.66
C GLY A 82 -2.10 9.28 -7.22
N TYR A 83 -3.33 9.47 -6.75
CA TYR A 83 -3.72 9.00 -5.42
C TYR A 83 -5.09 8.34 -5.44
N GLN A 84 -5.14 7.11 -4.94
CA GLN A 84 -6.39 6.39 -4.64
C GLN A 84 -6.48 6.23 -3.12
N PRO A 85 -7.38 6.95 -2.43
CA PRO A 85 -7.65 6.72 -1.01
C PRO A 85 -8.44 5.43 -0.81
N GLN A 86 -8.42 4.89 0.40
CA GLN A 86 -9.15 3.69 0.81
C GLN A 86 -10.65 3.84 0.55
N GLU A 87 -11.22 5.01 0.87
CA GLU A 87 -12.59 5.38 0.54
C GLU A 87 -12.59 6.57 -0.41
N THR A 88 -13.11 6.37 -1.60
CA THR A 88 -13.29 7.44 -2.58
C THR A 88 -14.71 7.96 -2.51
N GLY A 89 -14.87 9.18 -2.01
CA GLY A 89 -16.12 9.92 -2.08
C GLY A 89 -16.38 10.39 -3.51
N PHE A 90 -17.47 9.90 -4.12
CA PHE A 90 -17.88 10.33 -5.46
C PHE A 90 -19.00 11.38 -5.35
N PRO A 91 -18.86 12.56 -5.98
CA PRO A 91 -19.92 13.55 -6.01
C PRO A 91 -21.18 12.99 -6.68
N ARG A 92 -22.35 13.42 -6.20
CA ARG A 92 -23.62 12.96 -6.75
C ARG A 92 -23.79 13.38 -8.23
N GLY A 93 -24.32 12.48 -9.05
CA GLY A 93 -24.65 12.78 -10.45
C GLY A 93 -23.55 12.48 -11.45
N PHE A 94 -22.32 12.24 -11.03
CA PHE A 94 -21.24 11.91 -11.96
C PHE A 94 -21.40 10.52 -12.59
N THR A 95 -21.05 10.44 -13.88
CA THR A 95 -20.72 9.18 -14.55
C THR A 95 -19.24 8.87 -14.34
N ALA A 96 -18.79 7.63 -14.64
CA ALA A 96 -17.39 7.29 -14.55
C ALA A 96 -16.52 8.21 -15.41
N PHE A 97 -16.93 8.42 -16.67
CA PHE A 97 -16.21 9.32 -17.59
C PHE A 97 -16.16 10.75 -17.06
N ALA A 98 -17.30 11.29 -16.64
CA ALA A 98 -17.36 12.68 -16.18
C ALA A 98 -16.53 12.91 -14.93
N PHE A 99 -16.46 11.94 -14.01
CA PHE A 99 -15.62 12.05 -12.81
C PHE A 99 -14.14 12.04 -13.16
N VAL A 100 -13.69 11.12 -13.99
CA VAL A 100 -12.28 11.03 -14.39
C VAL A 100 -11.89 12.27 -15.23
N ASP A 101 -12.76 12.78 -16.11
CA ASP A 101 -12.56 14.02 -16.87
C ASP A 101 -12.44 15.24 -15.94
N TYR A 102 -13.26 15.30 -14.89
CA TYR A 102 -13.19 16.34 -13.87
C TYR A 102 -11.85 16.32 -13.13
N ILE A 103 -11.35 15.14 -12.74
CA ILE A 103 -10.03 15.02 -12.09
C ILE A 103 -8.91 15.43 -13.07
N ALA A 104 -9.02 15.08 -14.35
CA ALA A 104 -8.06 15.51 -15.37
C ALA A 104 -8.04 17.04 -15.53
N LEU A 105 -9.21 17.70 -15.46
CA LEU A 105 -9.29 19.17 -15.42
C LEU A 105 -8.58 19.76 -14.20
N LEU A 106 -8.76 19.19 -13.02
CA LEU A 106 -8.06 19.61 -11.80
C LEU A 106 -6.55 19.44 -11.90
N LYS A 107 -6.08 18.51 -12.73
CA LYS A 107 -4.66 18.33 -13.09
C LYS A 107 -4.24 19.23 -14.24
N GLU A 108 -5.06 20.20 -14.64
CA GLU A 108 -4.81 21.21 -15.67
C GLU A 108 -4.65 20.64 -17.11
N TRP A 109 -5.30 19.53 -17.40
CA TRP A 109 -5.42 19.03 -18.77
C TRP A 109 -6.43 19.87 -19.53
N THR A 110 -6.00 21.03 -20.02
CA THR A 110 -6.88 22.05 -20.62
C THR A 110 -7.31 21.73 -22.05
N GLN A 111 -6.54 20.91 -22.80
CA GLN A 111 -6.84 20.53 -24.17
C GLN A 111 -7.95 19.47 -24.23
N PRO A 112 -9.20 19.78 -24.68
CA PRO A 112 -10.32 18.86 -24.52
C PRO A 112 -10.16 17.53 -25.26
N ALA A 113 -9.55 17.54 -26.44
CA ALA A 113 -9.35 16.31 -27.24
C ALA A 113 -8.38 15.36 -26.55
N ALA A 114 -7.20 15.85 -26.13
CA ALA A 114 -6.17 15.08 -25.44
C ALA A 114 -6.70 14.56 -24.09
N ARG A 115 -7.38 15.43 -23.32
CA ARG A 115 -7.99 15.04 -22.03
C ARG A 115 -8.99 13.90 -22.18
N ARG A 116 -9.91 14.02 -23.12
CA ARG A 116 -10.92 12.97 -23.35
C ARG A 116 -10.31 11.66 -23.87
N ALA A 117 -9.25 11.73 -24.68
CA ALA A 117 -8.52 10.55 -25.11
C ALA A 117 -7.86 9.84 -23.91
N GLU A 118 -7.22 10.60 -23.03
CA GLU A 118 -6.59 10.07 -21.82
C GLU A 118 -7.63 9.45 -20.85
N VAL A 119 -8.77 10.09 -20.66
CA VAL A 119 -9.87 9.54 -19.86
C VAL A 119 -10.34 8.19 -20.41
N ARG A 120 -10.48 8.06 -21.74
CA ARG A 120 -10.83 6.77 -22.34
C ARG A 120 -9.74 5.73 -22.10
N ARG A 121 -8.47 6.11 -22.29
CA ARG A 121 -7.32 5.22 -22.08
C ARG A 121 -7.30 4.66 -20.66
N VAL A 122 -7.45 5.50 -19.63
CA VAL A 122 -7.40 5.00 -18.24
C VAL A 122 -8.66 4.19 -17.86
N LEU A 123 -9.83 4.51 -18.41
CA LEU A 123 -11.03 3.70 -18.22
C LEU A 123 -10.89 2.33 -18.90
N ASP A 124 -10.26 2.27 -20.07
CA ASP A 124 -9.96 1.03 -20.77
C ASP A 124 -8.98 0.16 -19.97
N LEU A 125 -7.90 0.73 -19.48
CA LEU A 125 -6.90 0.03 -18.63
C LEU A 125 -7.51 -0.69 -17.42
N VAL A 126 -8.60 -0.14 -16.87
CA VAL A 126 -9.27 -0.75 -15.71
C VAL A 126 -10.55 -1.54 -16.10
N GLY A 127 -10.76 -1.81 -17.40
CA GLY A 127 -11.90 -2.58 -17.91
C GLY A 127 -13.26 -1.89 -17.68
N LEU A 128 -13.33 -0.58 -17.89
CA LEU A 128 -14.56 0.23 -17.76
C LEU A 128 -14.95 0.96 -19.04
N SER A 129 -14.42 0.57 -20.21
CA SER A 129 -14.70 1.23 -21.50
C SER A 129 -16.19 1.38 -21.78
N ASP A 130 -16.97 0.31 -21.64
CA ASP A 130 -18.41 0.27 -21.90
C ASP A 130 -19.25 0.90 -20.77
N LEU A 131 -18.65 1.18 -19.64
CA LEU A 131 -19.31 1.72 -18.45
C LEU A 131 -19.04 3.22 -18.22
N GLY A 132 -18.33 3.88 -19.13
CA GLY A 132 -17.98 5.29 -19.00
C GLY A 132 -19.19 6.22 -18.81
N ALA A 133 -20.30 5.96 -19.48
CA ALA A 133 -21.55 6.72 -19.38
C ALA A 133 -22.41 6.32 -18.16
N LYS A 134 -22.10 5.23 -17.47
CA LYS A 134 -22.84 4.76 -16.31
C LYS A 134 -22.65 5.68 -15.11
N ARG A 135 -23.72 6.02 -14.41
CA ARG A 135 -23.63 6.81 -13.16
C ARG A 135 -22.93 6.00 -12.08
N ILE A 136 -21.95 6.59 -11.38
CA ILE A 136 -21.13 5.90 -10.36
C ILE A 136 -21.99 5.33 -9.24
N ARG A 137 -23.09 6.01 -8.85
CA ARG A 137 -24.02 5.49 -7.83
C ARG A 137 -24.70 4.16 -8.20
N ALA A 138 -24.81 3.88 -9.49
CA ALA A 138 -25.41 2.65 -10.03
C ALA A 138 -24.38 1.55 -10.31
N MET A 139 -23.10 1.78 -9.99
CA MET A 139 -22.02 0.83 -10.14
C MET A 139 -21.87 -0.05 -8.91
N SER A 140 -21.37 -1.29 -9.10
CA SER A 140 -20.97 -2.17 -8.01
C SER A 140 -19.78 -1.58 -7.23
N GLY A 141 -19.48 -2.12 -6.03
CA GLY A 141 -18.32 -1.72 -5.24
C GLY A 141 -17.01 -1.86 -6.01
N GLY A 142 -16.81 -2.99 -6.70
CA GLY A 142 -15.64 -3.23 -7.54
C GLY A 142 -15.54 -2.27 -8.73
N GLN A 143 -16.69 -1.95 -9.40
CA GLN A 143 -16.72 -0.97 -10.48
C GLN A 143 -16.34 0.44 -9.97
N ARG A 144 -16.87 0.86 -8.81
CA ARG A 144 -16.48 2.14 -8.19
C ARG A 144 -15.01 2.20 -7.85
N ARG A 145 -14.42 1.10 -7.32
CA ARG A 145 -13.00 1.03 -7.01
C ARG A 145 -12.14 1.15 -8.26
N ARG A 146 -12.55 0.55 -9.39
CA ARG A 146 -11.89 0.71 -10.68
C ARG A 146 -11.96 2.14 -11.22
N VAL A 147 -13.06 2.87 -11.00
CA VAL A 147 -13.13 4.32 -11.31
C VAL A 147 -12.12 5.10 -10.46
N ALA A 148 -12.00 4.77 -9.16
CA ALA A 148 -11.02 5.40 -8.27
C ALA A 148 -9.58 5.11 -8.70
N LEU A 149 -9.30 3.91 -9.21
CA LEU A 149 -8.00 3.58 -9.78
C LEU A 149 -7.76 4.34 -11.09
N ALA A 150 -8.74 4.37 -12.01
CA ALA A 150 -8.61 5.08 -13.29
C ALA A 150 -8.19 6.56 -13.10
N GLN A 151 -8.82 7.28 -12.17
CA GLN A 151 -8.45 8.68 -11.90
C GLN A 151 -7.03 8.81 -11.34
N ALA A 152 -6.53 7.82 -10.57
CA ALA A 152 -5.18 7.84 -10.06
C ALA A 152 -4.13 7.57 -11.17
N LEU A 153 -4.49 6.84 -12.22
CA LEU A 153 -3.63 6.50 -13.35
C LEU A 153 -3.53 7.60 -14.43
N LEU A 154 -4.28 8.71 -14.31
CA LEU A 154 -4.25 9.80 -15.28
C LEU A 154 -2.86 10.35 -15.51
N GLY A 155 -2.43 10.36 -16.77
CA GLY A 155 -1.14 10.90 -17.20
C GLY A 155 0.05 9.99 -16.89
N SER A 156 -0.17 8.71 -16.57
CA SER A 156 0.91 7.79 -16.17
C SER A 156 1.83 8.44 -15.13
N PRO A 157 1.33 8.70 -13.92
CA PRO A 157 1.99 9.56 -12.94
C PRO A 157 3.36 9.00 -12.51
N PRO A 158 4.40 9.84 -12.37
CA PRO A 158 5.69 9.40 -11.84
C PRO A 158 5.64 8.98 -10.36
N VAL A 159 4.58 9.35 -9.64
CA VAL A 159 4.29 8.88 -8.28
C VAL A 159 2.83 8.42 -8.20
N LEU A 160 2.62 7.18 -7.81
CA LEU A 160 1.30 6.58 -7.62
C LEU A 160 1.15 6.04 -6.20
N ILE A 161 0.17 6.53 -5.48
CA ILE A 161 -0.14 6.14 -4.09
C ILE A 161 -1.51 5.47 -4.05
N LEU A 162 -1.56 4.23 -3.54
CA LEU A 162 -2.77 3.41 -3.51
C LEU A 162 -3.04 2.90 -2.09
N ASP A 163 -4.18 3.23 -1.53
CA ASP A 163 -4.59 2.77 -0.20
C ASP A 163 -5.57 1.61 -0.34
N GLU A 164 -5.14 0.38 0.00
CA GLU A 164 -5.89 -0.88 -0.08
C GLU A 164 -6.48 -1.16 -1.49
N PRO A 165 -5.70 -1.13 -2.58
CA PRO A 165 -6.24 -1.22 -3.94
C PRO A 165 -6.83 -2.59 -4.30
N THR A 166 -6.42 -3.65 -3.61
CA THR A 166 -6.80 -5.06 -3.88
C THR A 166 -8.01 -5.53 -3.07
N THR A 167 -8.39 -4.81 -2.02
CA THR A 167 -9.51 -5.19 -1.14
C THR A 167 -10.81 -5.23 -1.90
N GLY A 168 -11.53 -6.38 -1.88
CA GLY A 168 -12.82 -6.54 -2.58
C GLY A 168 -12.73 -6.48 -4.11
N VAL A 169 -11.55 -6.75 -4.66
CA VAL A 169 -11.31 -6.92 -6.11
C VAL A 169 -11.27 -8.41 -6.41
N ASP A 170 -11.96 -8.85 -7.45
CA ASP A 170 -11.95 -10.24 -7.87
C ASP A 170 -10.59 -10.68 -8.45
N PRO A 171 -10.28 -11.99 -8.51
CA PRO A 171 -8.99 -12.49 -8.96
C PRO A 171 -8.56 -12.02 -10.36
N GLU A 172 -9.49 -11.95 -11.31
CA GLU A 172 -9.21 -11.51 -12.68
C GLU A 172 -8.78 -10.04 -12.70
N GLN A 173 -9.48 -9.21 -11.92
CA GLN A 173 -9.18 -7.79 -11.80
C GLN A 173 -7.84 -7.55 -11.07
N ARG A 174 -7.46 -8.43 -10.13
CA ARG A 174 -6.13 -8.39 -9.49
C ARG A 174 -5.01 -8.61 -10.51
N VAL A 175 -5.21 -9.52 -11.49
CA VAL A 175 -4.24 -9.74 -12.57
C VAL A 175 -4.08 -8.46 -13.41
N VAL A 176 -5.18 -7.82 -13.80
CA VAL A 176 -5.14 -6.54 -14.55
C VAL A 176 -4.39 -5.48 -13.74
N LEU A 177 -4.72 -5.33 -12.46
CA LEU A 177 -4.02 -4.38 -11.57
C LEU A 177 -2.51 -4.66 -11.52
N ARG A 178 -2.10 -5.92 -11.35
CA ARG A 178 -0.68 -6.33 -11.34
C ARG A 178 0.03 -5.91 -12.62
N THR A 179 -0.56 -6.19 -13.78
CA THR A 179 0.03 -5.84 -15.08
C THR A 179 0.21 -4.32 -15.22
N VAL A 180 -0.82 -3.53 -14.85
CA VAL A 180 -0.76 -2.07 -14.92
C VAL A 180 0.30 -1.50 -13.98
N LEU A 181 0.37 -2.01 -12.74
CA LEU A 181 1.34 -1.53 -11.76
C LEU A 181 2.77 -1.91 -12.13
N ALA A 182 3.01 -3.13 -12.63
CA ALA A 182 4.33 -3.59 -13.07
C ALA A 182 4.88 -2.72 -14.22
N GLU A 183 4.03 -2.37 -15.20
CA GLU A 183 4.46 -1.49 -16.30
C GLU A 183 4.75 -0.06 -15.82
N LEU A 184 3.91 0.50 -14.97
CA LEU A 184 4.11 1.83 -14.41
C LEU A 184 5.38 1.91 -13.54
N ALA A 185 5.64 0.88 -12.76
CA ALA A 185 6.74 0.82 -11.80
C ALA A 185 8.13 0.89 -12.45
N ARG A 186 8.25 0.62 -13.75
CA ARG A 186 9.52 0.73 -14.49
C ARG A 186 10.12 2.14 -14.43
N THR A 187 9.30 3.16 -14.31
CA THR A 187 9.71 4.57 -14.29
C THR A 187 9.09 5.38 -13.16
N SER A 188 8.09 4.84 -12.48
CA SER A 188 7.31 5.50 -11.44
C SER A 188 7.52 4.88 -10.08
N VAL A 189 7.45 5.70 -9.02
CA VAL A 189 7.35 5.23 -7.64
C VAL A 189 5.91 4.83 -7.37
N VAL A 190 5.66 3.56 -7.16
CA VAL A 190 4.35 3.04 -6.78
C VAL A 190 4.39 2.60 -5.33
N VAL A 191 3.52 3.17 -4.49
CA VAL A 191 3.37 2.79 -3.09
C VAL A 191 1.95 2.32 -2.85
N LEU A 192 1.80 1.10 -2.38
CA LEU A 192 0.48 0.56 -2.04
C LEU A 192 0.44 0.07 -0.59
N SER A 193 -0.65 0.37 0.12
CA SER A 193 -0.91 -0.26 1.41
C SER A 193 -1.72 -1.53 1.22
N THR A 194 -1.45 -2.51 2.05
CA THR A 194 -2.30 -3.68 2.22
C THR A 194 -2.06 -4.30 3.60
N HIS A 195 -3.03 -5.07 4.07
CA HIS A 195 -2.88 -5.94 5.24
C HIS A 195 -2.66 -7.40 4.83
N GLN A 196 -2.65 -7.72 3.52
CA GLN A 196 -2.49 -9.06 2.97
C GLN A 196 -1.05 -9.25 2.48
N THR A 197 -0.32 -10.15 3.13
CA THR A 197 1.07 -10.49 2.76
C THR A 197 1.17 -11.10 1.37
N GLU A 198 0.14 -11.82 0.94
CA GLU A 198 0.04 -12.42 -0.39
C GLU A 198 0.04 -11.36 -1.51
N ASP A 199 -0.67 -10.23 -1.29
CA ASP A 199 -0.66 -9.13 -2.27
C ASP A 199 0.73 -8.48 -2.37
N VAL A 200 1.43 -8.31 -1.23
CA VAL A 200 2.80 -7.78 -1.23
C VAL A 200 3.74 -8.73 -1.95
N ALA A 201 3.69 -10.03 -1.65
CA ALA A 201 4.54 -11.04 -2.28
C ALA A 201 4.32 -11.13 -3.80
N ALA A 202 3.09 -10.85 -4.26
CA ALA A 202 2.72 -10.96 -5.67
C ALA A 202 2.93 -9.68 -6.49
N LEU A 203 2.97 -8.50 -5.85
CA LEU A 203 2.97 -7.19 -6.51
C LEU A 203 4.25 -6.39 -6.27
N CYS A 204 4.94 -6.62 -5.16
CA CYS A 204 5.95 -5.70 -4.66
C CYS A 204 7.35 -6.32 -4.70
N GLU A 205 8.32 -5.55 -5.16
CA GLU A 205 9.74 -5.90 -5.06
C GLU A 205 10.30 -5.55 -3.68
N ARG A 206 9.75 -4.49 -3.07
CA ARG A 206 10.15 -3.94 -1.78
C ARG A 206 8.97 -3.89 -0.84
N VAL A 207 9.22 -4.10 0.44
CA VAL A 207 8.24 -3.94 1.52
C VAL A 207 8.77 -3.03 2.62
N VAL A 208 7.90 -2.15 3.09
CA VAL A 208 8.08 -1.37 4.31
C VAL A 208 7.08 -1.90 5.32
N VAL A 209 7.58 -2.46 6.41
CA VAL A 209 6.72 -2.91 7.52
C VAL A 209 6.62 -1.80 8.54
N LEU A 210 5.39 -1.34 8.76
CA LEU A 210 5.07 -0.29 9.72
C LEU A 210 4.36 -0.89 10.93
N ASP A 211 4.82 -0.52 12.13
CA ASP A 211 4.20 -0.90 13.38
C ASP A 211 4.29 0.24 14.39
N GLN A 212 3.16 0.58 15.04
CA GLN A 212 3.06 1.67 16.02
C GLN A 212 3.69 2.99 15.52
N GLY A 213 3.47 3.32 14.25
CA GLY A 213 4.00 4.54 13.63
C GLY A 213 5.49 4.53 13.31
N ARG A 214 6.19 3.40 13.45
CA ARG A 214 7.62 3.24 13.19
C ARG A 214 7.88 2.23 12.08
N VAL A 215 8.92 2.44 11.31
CA VAL A 215 9.42 1.45 10.34
C VAL A 215 10.14 0.35 11.11
N ARG A 216 9.71 -0.89 10.95
CA ARG A 216 10.33 -2.09 11.51
C ARG A 216 11.22 -2.81 10.50
N TYR A 217 10.86 -2.70 9.23
CA TYR A 217 11.64 -3.25 8.13
C TYR A 217 11.46 -2.35 6.90
N ASP A 218 12.52 -2.19 6.13
CA ASP A 218 12.54 -1.51 4.85
C ASP A 218 13.56 -2.18 3.93
N GLY A 219 13.09 -2.92 2.93
CA GLY A 219 13.97 -3.67 2.03
C GLY A 219 13.23 -4.57 1.05
N PRO A 220 13.98 -5.37 0.26
CA PRO A 220 13.42 -6.34 -0.66
C PRO A 220 12.51 -7.36 0.04
N VAL A 221 11.42 -7.75 -0.63
CA VAL A 221 10.50 -8.78 -0.11
C VAL A 221 11.22 -10.11 0.08
N ILE A 222 12.12 -10.47 -0.83
CA ILE A 222 12.88 -11.72 -0.76
C ILE A 222 13.79 -11.78 0.48
N ASP A 223 14.40 -10.66 0.86
CA ASP A 223 15.29 -10.60 2.02
C ASP A 223 14.51 -10.75 3.33
N LEU A 224 13.31 -10.13 3.42
CA LEU A 224 12.42 -10.32 4.57
C LEU A 224 11.97 -11.78 4.66
N THR A 225 11.50 -12.36 3.56
CA THR A 225 11.07 -13.76 3.53
C THR A 225 12.20 -14.71 3.91
N GLY A 226 13.43 -14.45 3.44
CA GLY A 226 14.62 -15.22 3.78
C GLY A 226 14.96 -15.25 5.28
N GLN A 227 14.55 -14.24 6.06
CA GLN A 227 14.73 -14.22 7.50
C GLN A 227 13.98 -15.35 8.24
N ALA A 228 12.96 -15.92 7.60
CA ALA A 228 12.22 -17.06 8.15
C ALA A 228 12.78 -18.43 7.71
N ALA A 229 13.84 -18.47 6.93
CA ALA A 229 14.47 -19.73 6.50
C ALA A 229 14.96 -20.55 7.71
N GLY A 230 14.66 -21.85 7.72
CA GLY A 230 14.98 -22.76 8.84
C GLY A 230 14.13 -22.55 10.11
N ARG A 231 13.08 -21.71 10.03
CA ARG A 231 12.22 -21.38 11.18
C ARG A 231 10.76 -21.77 10.98
N VAL A 232 10.45 -22.42 9.86
CA VAL A 232 9.08 -22.80 9.48
C VAL A 232 9.04 -24.29 9.15
N TRP A 233 8.07 -25.04 9.75
CA TRP A 233 7.87 -26.45 9.49
C TRP A 233 6.40 -26.84 9.59
N LEU A 234 6.08 -28.03 9.08
CA LEU A 234 4.77 -28.65 9.23
C LEU A 234 4.84 -29.80 10.25
N ALA A 235 3.82 -29.88 11.13
CA ALA A 235 3.65 -30.93 12.11
C ALA A 235 2.19 -31.41 12.17
N ASP A 236 1.96 -32.58 12.77
CA ASP A 236 0.59 -33.11 12.93
C ASP A 236 -0.12 -32.46 14.14
N GLU A 237 0.65 -31.86 15.06
CA GLU A 237 0.14 -31.16 16.24
C GLU A 237 0.71 -29.74 16.29
N PRO A 238 0.00 -28.78 16.95
CA PRO A 238 0.51 -27.44 17.16
C PRO A 238 1.67 -27.46 18.16
N ASP A 239 2.72 -26.68 17.92
CA ASP A 239 3.79 -26.48 18.89
C ASP A 239 3.50 -25.23 19.76
N PRO A 240 3.26 -25.39 21.07
CA PRO A 240 2.92 -24.25 21.94
C PRO A 240 4.11 -23.33 22.25
N ALA A 241 5.33 -23.73 21.91
CA ALA A 241 6.54 -22.95 22.18
C ALA A 241 6.96 -22.02 21.04
N VAL A 242 6.18 -21.97 19.94
CA VAL A 242 6.51 -21.16 18.76
C VAL A 242 5.82 -19.79 18.76
N SER A 243 6.33 -18.88 17.93
CA SER A 243 5.76 -17.54 17.77
C SER A 243 4.37 -17.54 17.15
N ALA A 244 4.09 -18.50 16.25
CA ALA A 244 2.79 -18.71 15.63
C ALA A 244 2.61 -20.16 15.19
N SER A 245 1.39 -20.68 15.35
CA SER A 245 0.99 -22.02 14.88
C SER A 245 -0.45 -21.98 14.38
N TRP A 246 -0.73 -22.51 13.18
CA TRP A 246 -2.10 -22.61 12.66
C TRP A 246 -2.27 -23.84 11.77
N ARG A 247 -3.49 -24.36 11.71
CA ARG A 247 -3.84 -25.49 10.88
C ARG A 247 -4.00 -25.08 9.42
N THR A 248 -3.26 -25.72 8.54
CA THR A 248 -3.34 -25.53 7.09
C THR A 248 -4.52 -26.24 6.47
N GLY A 249 -4.85 -25.94 5.21
CA GLY A 249 -5.88 -26.65 4.45
C GLY A 249 -5.56 -28.13 4.20
N THR A 250 -4.29 -28.56 4.35
CA THR A 250 -3.88 -29.97 4.29
C THR A 250 -4.09 -30.73 5.61
N GLY A 251 -4.53 -30.03 6.67
CA GLY A 251 -4.79 -30.61 7.99
C GLY A 251 -3.58 -30.62 8.93
N ARG A 252 -2.38 -30.34 8.44
CA ARG A 252 -1.17 -30.21 9.25
C ARG A 252 -1.05 -28.81 9.83
N TYR A 253 -0.29 -28.66 10.92
CA TYR A 253 -0.01 -27.39 11.55
C TYR A 253 1.25 -26.77 10.96
N ARG A 254 1.16 -25.52 10.51
CA ARG A 254 2.30 -24.71 10.13
C ARG A 254 2.79 -23.98 11.37
N ASN A 255 4.04 -24.21 11.75
CA ASN A 255 4.67 -23.67 12.94
C ASN A 255 5.77 -22.70 12.52
N VAL A 256 5.84 -21.56 13.21
CA VAL A 256 6.82 -20.50 12.95
C VAL A 256 7.49 -20.11 14.26
N ALA A 257 8.81 -20.35 14.38
CA ALA A 257 9.55 -20.12 15.60
C ALA A 257 10.55 -18.97 15.50
N ALA A 258 10.79 -18.28 16.61
CA ALA A 258 11.81 -17.24 16.69
C ALA A 258 13.24 -17.77 16.45
N ARG A 259 13.47 -19.05 16.71
CA ARG A 259 14.78 -19.73 16.51
C ARG A 259 14.63 -20.85 15.53
N ALA A 260 15.66 -21.10 14.71
CA ALA A 260 15.73 -22.29 13.88
C ALA A 260 15.72 -23.57 14.72
N ARG A 261 15.19 -24.65 14.15
CA ARG A 261 15.17 -26.00 14.75
C ARG A 261 15.77 -26.99 13.76
N ASP A 262 16.71 -27.82 14.18
CA ASP A 262 17.37 -28.81 13.32
C ASP A 262 16.68 -30.19 13.34
N ASP A 263 15.72 -30.39 14.25
CA ASP A 263 15.03 -31.65 14.52
C ASP A 263 13.69 -31.80 13.75
N VAL A 264 13.39 -30.89 12.82
CA VAL A 264 12.13 -30.85 12.07
C VAL A 264 12.34 -30.73 10.57
N GLU A 265 11.39 -31.21 9.79
CA GLU A 265 11.39 -31.00 8.34
C GLU A 265 10.92 -29.60 7.99
N HIS A 266 11.85 -28.75 7.56
CA HIS A 266 11.56 -27.38 7.18
C HIS A 266 10.77 -27.31 5.88
N VAL A 267 9.92 -26.29 5.77
CA VAL A 267 9.23 -25.90 4.54
C VAL A 267 9.68 -24.52 4.10
N GLU A 268 9.49 -24.24 2.83
CA GLU A 268 9.79 -22.91 2.27
C GLU A 268 8.98 -21.83 2.99
N PRO A 269 9.63 -20.78 3.51
CA PRO A 269 8.93 -19.72 4.21
C PRO A 269 8.16 -18.82 3.25
N SER A 270 7.03 -18.31 3.71
CA SER A 270 6.26 -17.27 3.04
C SER A 270 6.57 -15.89 3.63
N LEU A 271 6.14 -14.83 2.95
CA LEU A 271 6.21 -13.49 3.51
C LEU A 271 5.37 -13.34 4.79
N GLU A 272 4.26 -14.11 4.90
CA GLU A 272 3.44 -14.15 6.12
C GLU A 272 4.22 -14.67 7.31
N ASP A 273 4.98 -15.76 7.14
CA ASP A 273 5.82 -16.33 8.20
C ASP A 273 6.85 -15.30 8.69
N ALA A 274 7.54 -14.65 7.75
CA ALA A 274 8.54 -13.65 8.08
C ALA A 274 7.93 -12.41 8.77
N TYR A 275 6.75 -12.00 8.34
CA TYR A 275 6.00 -10.91 8.96
C TYR A 275 5.58 -11.25 10.40
N LEU A 276 5.11 -12.50 10.64
CA LEU A 276 4.75 -12.98 11.99
C LEU A 276 5.98 -13.03 12.90
N LEU A 277 7.13 -13.47 12.40
CA LEU A 277 8.39 -13.45 13.16
C LEU A 277 8.82 -12.04 13.54
N LEU A 278 8.73 -11.10 12.60
CA LEU A 278 9.09 -9.72 12.84
C LEU A 278 8.20 -9.08 13.93
N ARG A 279 6.92 -9.44 13.96
CA ARG A 279 5.98 -8.99 14.98
C ARG A 279 6.14 -9.68 16.32
N GLY A 280 6.36 -10.99 16.33
CA GLY A 280 6.55 -11.78 17.55
C GLY A 280 7.80 -11.36 18.36
N GLY A 281 8.86 -10.89 17.69
CA GLY A 281 10.02 -10.32 18.36
C GLY A 281 9.79 -8.95 19.02
N SER A 282 8.62 -8.35 18.81
CA SER A 282 8.22 -7.04 19.36
C SER A 282 7.19 -7.14 20.49
N ALA A 283 6.67 -8.33 20.78
CA ALA A 283 5.75 -8.57 21.88
C ALA A 283 6.56 -8.73 23.17
N GLU A 284 6.82 -7.64 23.89
CA GLU A 284 6.95 -7.72 25.35
C GLU A 284 5.61 -8.28 25.87
N PRO A 285 5.63 -9.28 26.80
CA PRO A 285 4.40 -9.78 27.38
C PRO A 285 3.69 -8.61 28.07
N GLU A 286 2.47 -8.28 27.63
CA GLU A 286 1.57 -7.47 28.44
C GLU A 286 1.48 -8.15 29.79
N THR A 287 2.08 -7.56 30.81
CA THR A 287 1.88 -7.96 32.20
C THR A 287 0.40 -7.84 32.46
N ALA A 288 -0.26 -8.98 32.65
CA ALA A 288 -1.63 -9.05 33.13
C ALA A 288 -1.76 -8.19 34.38
N GLY A 289 -2.39 -7.02 34.23
CA GLY A 289 -2.71 -6.16 35.35
C GLY A 289 -3.62 -6.93 36.30
N GLU A 290 -3.17 -7.14 37.51
CA GLU A 290 -3.94 -7.63 38.64
C GLU A 290 -5.28 -6.87 38.70
N VAL A 291 -6.35 -7.58 38.51
CA VAL A 291 -7.67 -7.13 38.92
C VAL A 291 -7.70 -7.23 40.42
N ALA A 292 -7.40 -6.13 41.11
CA ALA A 292 -7.63 -5.98 42.53
C ALA A 292 -9.13 -5.86 42.77
N SER A 293 -9.60 -6.62 43.71
CA SER A 293 -10.93 -6.83 44.29
C SER A 293 -11.69 -5.55 44.64
#